data_3c29f4d80cf34b597c20abe1f5ee91db
#
_entry.id   3c29f4d80cf34b597c20abe1f5ee91db
#
_cell.length_a   1.000
_cell.length_b   1.000
_cell.length_c   1.000
_cell.angle_alpha   90.00
_cell.angle_beta   90.00
_cell.angle_gamma   90.00
#
_symmetry.space_group_name_H-M   'P 1'
#
loop_
_entity.id
_entity.type
_entity.pdbx_description
1 polymer ?
#
loop_
_entity_poly.entity_id
_entity_poly.type
_entity_poly.pdbx_seq_one_letter_code
_entity_poly.pdbx_strand_id
1 'polypeptide(L)'
;MMLTIHTLFNDPNIVNAVIQRVLKTRKDTIYWQQYLGFRRTTTRVFKDYIGQVTGVMAGSINSRYGEKPIRERRNIGSGYGEIAYLGDRYQISIDRLSDLQDLIDKYNAAKPEDQKAAMREIVDFIYDDYRQVLLAAHKRMDIIVGSLLMTGAASVKNKDKNAGGVELLNIDLPFKFIKPGTEDKDHFITYLQQTLNEFRAIYGTFPKMIMSRGTFVKNIIGSSEFGDKFKMQLTGNEMYMSTGLITSQLASTIFTGIGLPAIEIKEDYVVDQTGKNIPIYADGRISLLPQDKIGYMRFHTPYEAVDGVPGRNYTQADGDMLISGYKDGNGRYLEYTAEWIPQIANPNLIVNFDLSEMNA
;
A
#
# COMPACT_ATOMS: atom_id res chain seq x y z
N MET A 1 -37.00 -19.59 -7.42
CA MET A 1 -36.97 -18.90 -6.10
C MET A 1 -37.12 -17.40 -6.39
N MET A 2 -38.03 -16.73 -5.73
CA MET A 2 -38.27 -15.29 -5.96
C MET A 2 -37.10 -14.52 -5.33
N LEU A 3 -36.41 -13.67 -6.09
CA LEU A 3 -35.34 -12.82 -5.58
C LEU A 3 -35.94 -11.71 -4.72
N THR A 4 -35.33 -11.42 -3.60
CA THR A 4 -35.68 -10.33 -2.68
C THR A 4 -34.46 -9.54 -2.30
N ILE A 5 -34.62 -8.32 -1.79
CA ILE A 5 -33.49 -7.55 -1.22
C ILE A 5 -32.75 -8.37 -0.14
N HIS A 6 -33.49 -9.12 0.67
CA HIS A 6 -32.86 -9.95 1.71
C HIS A 6 -32.00 -11.06 1.11
N THR A 7 -32.50 -11.82 0.14
CA THR A 7 -31.72 -12.88 -0.52
C THR A 7 -30.52 -12.32 -1.29
N LEU A 8 -30.67 -11.17 -1.94
CA LEU A 8 -29.59 -10.53 -2.70
C LEU A 8 -28.34 -10.23 -1.83
N PHE A 9 -28.54 -9.75 -0.60
CA PHE A 9 -27.43 -9.39 0.29
C PHE A 9 -26.99 -10.53 1.23
N ASN A 10 -27.73 -11.62 1.31
CA ASN A 10 -27.44 -12.73 2.22
C ASN A 10 -27.14 -14.06 1.48
N ASP A 11 -27.36 -14.15 0.17
CA ASP A 11 -26.96 -15.33 -0.59
C ASP A 11 -25.45 -15.28 -0.87
N PRO A 12 -24.64 -16.20 -0.30
CA PRO A 12 -23.19 -16.19 -0.46
C PRO A 12 -22.76 -16.30 -1.93
N ASN A 13 -23.53 -16.97 -2.79
CA ASN A 13 -23.18 -17.12 -4.21
C ASN A 13 -23.31 -15.79 -4.95
N ILE A 14 -24.37 -15.03 -4.68
CA ILE A 14 -24.58 -13.72 -5.30
C ILE A 14 -23.53 -12.74 -4.79
N VAL A 15 -23.33 -12.67 -3.49
CA VAL A 15 -22.34 -11.77 -2.87
C VAL A 15 -20.93 -12.09 -3.38
N ASN A 16 -20.53 -13.36 -3.41
CA ASN A 16 -19.24 -13.77 -3.99
C ASN A 16 -19.10 -13.38 -5.46
N ALA A 17 -20.16 -13.55 -6.27
CA ALA A 17 -20.13 -13.16 -7.68
C ALA A 17 -19.89 -11.64 -7.85
N VAL A 18 -20.53 -10.81 -7.02
CA VAL A 18 -20.31 -9.36 -7.01
C VAL A 18 -18.89 -9.01 -6.58
N ILE A 19 -18.39 -9.61 -5.48
CA ILE A 19 -17.03 -9.42 -4.99
C ILE A 19 -16.01 -9.78 -6.07
N GLN A 20 -16.13 -10.95 -6.68
CA GLN A 20 -15.24 -11.39 -7.76
C GLN A 20 -15.29 -10.46 -8.98
N ARG A 21 -16.46 -9.92 -9.30
CA ARG A 21 -16.60 -8.93 -10.36
C ARG A 21 -15.88 -7.63 -10.01
N VAL A 22 -16.06 -7.10 -8.79
CA VAL A 22 -15.34 -5.90 -8.32
C VAL A 22 -13.84 -6.11 -8.41
N LEU A 23 -13.32 -7.23 -7.91
CA LEU A 23 -11.88 -7.53 -7.93
C LEU A 23 -11.30 -7.63 -9.34
N LYS A 24 -12.09 -8.16 -10.31
CA LYS A 24 -11.64 -8.29 -11.71
C LYS A 24 -11.74 -7.00 -12.53
N THR A 25 -12.77 -6.20 -12.28
CA THR A 25 -13.07 -5.04 -13.14
C THR A 25 -12.66 -3.70 -12.54
N ARG A 26 -12.17 -3.70 -11.28
CA ARG A 26 -11.71 -2.47 -10.61
C ARG A 26 -10.60 -1.79 -11.41
N LYS A 27 -10.72 -0.49 -11.54
CA LYS A 27 -9.66 0.38 -12.06
C LYS A 27 -8.74 0.92 -10.96
N ASP A 28 -9.15 0.74 -9.71
CA ASP A 28 -8.43 1.25 -8.55
C ASP A 28 -7.16 0.43 -8.30
N THR A 29 -6.05 1.11 -8.23
CA THR A 29 -4.77 0.51 -7.83
C THR A 29 -4.76 0.31 -6.33
N ILE A 30 -4.32 -0.84 -5.87
CA ILE A 30 -3.99 -1.07 -4.46
C ILE A 30 -2.48 -0.93 -4.33
N TYR A 31 -2.07 0.21 -3.78
CA TYR A 31 -0.67 0.61 -3.72
C TYR A 31 0.18 -0.34 -2.87
N TRP A 32 -0.28 -0.67 -1.66
CA TRP A 32 0.48 -1.51 -0.74
C TRP A 32 0.77 -2.92 -1.28
N GLN A 33 -0.11 -3.48 -2.11
CA GLN A 33 0.08 -4.80 -2.72
C GLN A 33 1.27 -4.86 -3.68
N GLN A 34 1.80 -3.73 -4.12
CA GLN A 34 3.02 -3.69 -4.92
C GLN A 34 4.24 -4.09 -4.09
N TYR A 35 4.24 -3.77 -2.79
CA TYR A 35 5.38 -3.94 -1.89
C TYR A 35 5.23 -5.07 -0.88
N LEU A 36 4.00 -5.42 -0.52
CA LEU A 36 3.70 -6.41 0.51
C LEU A 36 2.86 -7.56 -0.06
N GLY A 37 3.10 -8.77 0.43
CA GLY A 37 2.22 -9.91 0.19
C GLY A 37 1.39 -10.21 1.43
N PHE A 38 0.24 -10.88 1.30
CA PHE A 38 -0.52 -11.34 2.45
C PHE A 38 0.19 -12.49 3.17
N ARG A 39 0.20 -12.45 4.52
CA ARG A 39 0.70 -13.53 5.36
C ARG A 39 -0.17 -13.70 6.61
N ARG A 40 -0.78 -14.87 6.71
CA ARG A 40 -1.64 -15.21 7.86
C ARG A 40 -0.83 -15.34 9.14
N THR A 41 -1.40 -14.90 10.26
CA THR A 41 -0.90 -15.14 11.60
C THR A 41 -1.99 -15.79 12.46
N THR A 42 -1.57 -16.63 13.40
CA THR A 42 -2.49 -17.36 14.32
C THR A 42 -2.80 -16.57 15.58
N THR A 43 -2.09 -15.50 15.84
CA THR A 43 -2.25 -14.67 17.04
C THR A 43 -2.36 -13.20 16.66
N ARG A 44 -3.17 -12.44 17.40
CA ARG A 44 -3.32 -10.97 17.22
C ARG A 44 -2.07 -10.21 17.66
N VAL A 45 -1.33 -10.74 18.62
CA VAL A 45 -0.04 -10.18 19.04
C VAL A 45 1.07 -11.06 18.48
N PHE A 46 1.98 -10.47 17.75
CA PHE A 46 3.12 -11.20 17.21
C PHE A 46 4.44 -10.53 17.62
N LYS A 47 5.43 -11.37 17.82
CA LYS A 47 6.80 -10.94 18.06
C LYS A 47 7.58 -11.08 16.77
N ASP A 48 8.06 -9.95 16.25
CA ASP A 48 8.95 -9.94 15.12
C ASP A 48 10.39 -9.77 15.55
N TYR A 49 11.25 -10.50 14.88
CA TYR A 49 12.69 -10.33 15.01
C TYR A 49 13.15 -9.42 13.86
N ILE A 50 13.48 -8.18 14.19
CA ILE A 50 14.10 -7.25 13.25
C ILE A 50 15.55 -7.69 13.09
N GLY A 51 15.84 -8.48 12.05
CA GLY A 51 17.19 -8.89 11.73
C GLY A 51 18.00 -7.67 11.25
N GLN A 52 19.09 -7.35 11.93
CA GLN A 52 20.12 -6.53 11.30
C GLN A 52 20.83 -7.41 10.27
N VAL A 53 20.64 -7.14 9.00
CA VAL A 53 21.44 -7.75 7.94
C VAL A 53 22.81 -7.09 7.96
N THR A 54 23.65 -7.56 8.82
CA THR A 54 25.08 -7.38 8.68
C THR A 54 25.58 -8.54 7.82
N GLY A 55 26.44 -8.24 6.84
CA GLY A 55 26.98 -9.26 5.96
C GLY A 55 27.45 -10.50 6.70
N VAL A 56 27.44 -11.64 6.05
CA VAL A 56 27.92 -12.92 6.63
C VAL A 56 29.40 -12.77 6.96
N MET A 57 29.75 -12.93 8.23
CA MET A 57 31.16 -12.94 8.63
C MET A 57 31.85 -14.15 8.02
N ALA A 58 33.05 -13.92 7.44
CA ALA A 58 33.89 -15.00 6.94
C ALA A 58 34.20 -16.02 8.04
N GLY A 59 34.15 -17.30 7.71
CA GLY A 59 34.48 -18.38 8.63
C GLY A 59 35.96 -18.32 9.04
N SER A 60 36.29 -18.75 10.27
CA SER A 60 37.67 -18.88 10.72
C SER A 60 38.30 -20.16 10.20
N ILE A 61 39.54 -20.09 9.76
CA ILE A 61 40.38 -21.27 9.53
C ILE A 61 40.98 -21.67 10.86
N ASN A 62 40.66 -22.87 11.34
CA ASN A 62 41.13 -23.39 12.62
C ASN A 62 42.03 -24.60 12.40
N SER A 63 42.94 -24.87 13.36
CA SER A 63 43.69 -26.12 13.36
C SER A 63 42.72 -27.31 13.58
N ARG A 64 43.13 -28.51 13.10
CA ARG A 64 42.30 -29.74 13.26
C ARG A 64 41.99 -30.10 14.72
N TYR A 65 42.83 -29.67 15.63
CA TYR A 65 42.75 -29.99 17.05
C TYR A 65 42.40 -28.79 17.92
N GLY A 66 42.17 -27.60 17.31
CA GLY A 66 41.79 -26.38 18.02
C GLY A 66 40.29 -26.32 18.30
N GLU A 67 39.92 -25.75 19.44
CA GLU A 67 38.51 -25.44 19.73
C GLU A 67 37.94 -24.45 18.70
N LYS A 68 36.70 -24.69 18.28
CA LYS A 68 36.02 -23.76 17.38
C LYS A 68 35.63 -22.49 18.14
N PRO A 69 35.98 -21.28 17.66
CA PRO A 69 35.63 -20.05 18.34
C PRO A 69 34.11 -19.88 18.37
N ILE A 70 33.57 -19.60 19.55
CA ILE A 70 32.17 -19.25 19.75
C ILE A 70 31.99 -17.83 19.20
N ARG A 71 31.11 -17.68 18.24
CA ARG A 71 30.74 -16.36 17.70
C ARG A 71 29.35 -16.01 18.21
N GLU A 72 29.24 -14.88 18.87
CA GLU A 72 27.93 -14.31 19.24
C GLU A 72 27.23 -13.80 18.01
N ARG A 73 25.94 -14.14 17.87
CA ARG A 73 25.06 -13.46 16.92
C ARG A 73 24.83 -12.06 17.45
N ARG A 74 25.02 -11.04 16.61
CA ARG A 74 24.65 -9.68 16.97
C ARG A 74 23.16 -9.64 17.33
N ASN A 75 22.83 -8.82 18.31
CA ASN A 75 21.47 -8.70 18.84
C ASN A 75 20.47 -8.49 17.73
N ILE A 76 19.49 -9.39 17.70
CA ILE A 76 18.32 -9.28 16.84
C ILE A 76 17.34 -8.39 17.63
N GLY A 77 17.05 -7.21 17.14
CA GLY A 77 15.99 -6.38 17.69
C GLY A 77 14.67 -7.14 17.63
N SER A 78 13.87 -7.09 18.68
CA SER A 78 12.53 -7.64 18.69
C SER A 78 11.52 -6.51 18.73
N GLY A 79 10.60 -6.48 17.73
CA GLY A 79 9.43 -5.63 17.76
C GLY A 79 8.20 -6.43 18.19
N TYR A 80 7.33 -5.82 18.98
CA TYR A 80 6.01 -6.34 19.27
C TYR A 80 5.01 -5.57 18.42
N GLY A 81 4.11 -6.29 17.75
CA GLY A 81 3.03 -5.69 16.98
C GLY A 81 1.69 -6.28 17.39
N GLU A 82 0.68 -5.44 17.49
CA GLU A 82 -0.72 -5.84 17.60
C GLU A 82 -1.39 -5.55 16.26
N ILE A 83 -2.23 -6.49 15.80
CA ILE A 83 -2.91 -6.37 14.53
C ILE A 83 -4.04 -5.35 14.68
N ALA A 84 -4.04 -4.35 13.78
CA ALA A 84 -5.08 -3.34 13.77
C ALA A 84 -6.42 -3.92 13.30
N TYR A 85 -7.48 -3.61 14.03
CA TYR A 85 -8.86 -3.90 13.65
C TYR A 85 -9.39 -2.79 12.76
N LEU A 86 -9.82 -3.13 11.54
CA LEU A 86 -10.41 -2.23 10.57
C LEU A 86 -11.87 -2.62 10.35
N GLY A 87 -12.75 -1.64 10.32
CA GLY A 87 -14.16 -1.87 10.04
C GLY A 87 -14.91 -0.57 9.87
N ASP A 88 -15.73 -0.51 8.84
CA ASP A 88 -16.68 0.58 8.60
C ASP A 88 -18.03 0.02 8.17
N ARG A 89 -19.06 0.79 8.46
CA ARG A 89 -20.44 0.49 8.15
C ARG A 89 -20.99 1.53 7.17
N TYR A 90 -21.45 1.08 6.02
CA TYR A 90 -22.02 1.92 4.96
C TYR A 90 -23.54 1.73 4.94
N GLN A 91 -24.28 2.82 5.12
CA GLN A 91 -25.73 2.81 5.05
C GLN A 91 -26.18 2.95 3.60
N ILE A 92 -27.06 2.07 3.15
CA ILE A 92 -27.72 2.19 1.84
C ILE A 92 -28.96 3.05 2.05
N SER A 93 -29.09 4.13 1.27
CA SER A 93 -30.24 5.04 1.38
C SER A 93 -31.56 4.36 1.02
N ILE A 94 -32.66 4.87 1.55
CA ILE A 94 -34.00 4.34 1.26
C ILE A 94 -34.33 4.46 -0.21
N ASP A 95 -34.00 5.59 -0.84
CA ASP A 95 -34.24 5.80 -2.27
C ASP A 95 -33.53 4.75 -3.12
N ARG A 96 -32.26 4.49 -2.80
CA ARG A 96 -31.46 3.46 -3.48
C ARG A 96 -32.01 2.04 -3.26
N LEU A 97 -32.59 1.76 -2.08
CA LEU A 97 -33.28 0.49 -1.82
C LEU A 97 -34.58 0.36 -2.61
N SER A 98 -35.30 1.47 -2.84
CA SER A 98 -36.48 1.52 -3.68
C SER A 98 -36.16 1.19 -5.15
N ASP A 99 -35.14 1.88 -5.69
CA ASP A 99 -34.67 1.62 -7.07
C ASP A 99 -34.20 0.17 -7.23
N LEU A 100 -33.53 -0.37 -6.21
CA LEU A 100 -33.11 -1.78 -6.20
C LEU A 100 -34.30 -2.74 -6.18
N GLN A 101 -35.39 -2.40 -5.45
CA GLN A 101 -36.60 -3.20 -5.45
C GLN A 101 -37.24 -3.25 -6.83
N ASP A 102 -37.32 -2.11 -7.54
CA ASP A 102 -37.84 -2.05 -8.90
C ASP A 102 -37.06 -2.95 -9.86
N LEU A 103 -35.72 -2.98 -9.74
CA LEU A 103 -34.88 -3.88 -10.52
C LEU A 103 -35.11 -5.36 -10.17
N ILE A 104 -35.35 -5.68 -8.90
CA ILE A 104 -35.68 -7.02 -8.44
C ILE A 104 -37.06 -7.45 -8.97
N ASP A 105 -38.02 -6.58 -8.95
CA ASP A 105 -39.38 -6.87 -9.49
C ASP A 105 -39.34 -7.10 -11.00
N LYS A 106 -38.56 -6.32 -11.73
CA LYS A 106 -38.26 -6.55 -13.15
C LYS A 106 -37.60 -7.93 -13.38
N TYR A 107 -36.64 -8.30 -12.57
CA TYR A 107 -36.00 -9.62 -12.64
C TYR A 107 -37.01 -10.76 -12.39
N ASN A 108 -37.83 -10.64 -11.35
CA ASN A 108 -38.81 -11.65 -10.99
C ASN A 108 -39.91 -11.80 -12.04
N ALA A 109 -40.28 -10.73 -12.78
CA ALA A 109 -41.23 -10.72 -13.87
C ALA A 109 -40.63 -11.16 -15.22
N ALA A 110 -39.30 -11.20 -15.34
CA ALA A 110 -38.60 -11.52 -16.58
C ALA A 110 -38.78 -12.98 -16.99
N LYS A 111 -38.84 -13.23 -18.29
CA LYS A 111 -38.80 -14.59 -18.84
C LYS A 111 -37.40 -15.23 -18.58
N PRO A 112 -37.30 -16.57 -18.53
CA PRO A 112 -36.02 -17.27 -18.25
C PRO A 112 -34.85 -16.83 -19.15
N GLU A 113 -35.13 -16.48 -20.42
CA GLU A 113 -34.15 -15.98 -21.39
C GLU A 113 -33.58 -14.60 -21.01
N ASP A 114 -34.43 -13.73 -20.38
CA ASP A 114 -34.10 -12.35 -20.02
C ASP A 114 -33.55 -12.21 -18.58
N GLN A 115 -33.76 -13.23 -17.73
CA GLN A 115 -33.35 -13.18 -16.31
C GLN A 115 -31.84 -12.93 -16.14
N LYS A 116 -31.01 -13.46 -17.04
CA LYS A 116 -29.58 -13.25 -17.00
C LYS A 116 -29.18 -11.78 -17.23
N ALA A 117 -29.91 -11.10 -18.13
CA ALA A 117 -29.69 -9.67 -18.39
C ALA A 117 -30.15 -8.83 -17.19
N ALA A 118 -31.35 -9.09 -16.66
CA ALA A 118 -31.89 -8.41 -15.50
C ALA A 118 -31.02 -8.59 -14.25
N MET A 119 -30.43 -9.81 -14.04
CA MET A 119 -29.49 -10.03 -12.95
C MET A 119 -28.20 -9.21 -13.12
N ARG A 120 -27.72 -9.01 -14.35
CA ARG A 120 -26.56 -8.15 -14.60
C ARG A 120 -26.85 -6.70 -14.23
N GLU A 121 -28.02 -6.18 -14.54
CA GLU A 121 -28.43 -4.83 -14.14
C GLU A 121 -28.43 -4.67 -12.62
N ILE A 122 -28.94 -5.65 -11.87
CA ILE A 122 -28.90 -5.66 -10.40
C ILE A 122 -27.47 -5.66 -9.90
N VAL A 123 -26.61 -6.53 -10.44
CA VAL A 123 -25.19 -6.61 -10.05
C VAL A 123 -24.44 -5.33 -10.36
N ASP A 124 -24.74 -4.69 -11.51
CA ASP A 124 -24.16 -3.40 -11.87
C ASP A 124 -24.59 -2.28 -10.92
N PHE A 125 -25.86 -2.30 -10.50
CA PHE A 125 -26.43 -1.32 -9.58
C PHE A 125 -25.76 -1.37 -8.20
N ILE A 126 -25.53 -2.57 -7.63
CA ILE A 126 -24.90 -2.74 -6.31
C ILE A 126 -23.36 -2.76 -6.35
N TYR A 127 -22.77 -2.72 -7.56
CA TYR A 127 -21.33 -2.82 -7.76
C TYR A 127 -20.55 -1.77 -6.98
N ASP A 128 -20.95 -0.50 -7.04
CA ASP A 128 -20.23 0.59 -6.40
C ASP A 128 -20.32 0.52 -4.87
N ASP A 129 -21.42 0.03 -4.32
CA ASP A 129 -21.58 -0.16 -2.87
C ASP A 129 -20.58 -1.20 -2.36
N TYR A 130 -20.49 -2.35 -3.05
CA TYR A 130 -19.52 -3.40 -2.71
C TYR A 130 -18.07 -2.97 -3.00
N ARG A 131 -17.86 -2.18 -4.06
CA ARG A 131 -16.52 -1.63 -4.36
C ARG A 131 -16.00 -0.75 -3.23
N GLN A 132 -16.82 0.14 -2.69
CA GLN A 132 -16.45 0.99 -1.56
C GLN A 132 -16.09 0.15 -0.33
N VAL A 133 -16.93 -0.81 0.03
CA VAL A 133 -16.72 -1.69 1.18
C VAL A 133 -15.44 -2.52 1.04
N LEU A 134 -15.22 -3.13 -0.13
CA LEU A 134 -14.05 -3.95 -0.41
C LEU A 134 -12.74 -3.16 -0.38
N LEU A 135 -12.76 -1.93 -0.93
CA LEU A 135 -11.53 -1.16 -1.07
C LEU A 135 -11.19 -0.30 0.14
N ALA A 136 -12.13 -0.06 1.05
CA ALA A 136 -11.92 0.81 2.20
C ALA A 136 -10.72 0.39 3.06
N ALA A 137 -10.65 -0.89 3.45
CA ALA A 137 -9.51 -1.42 4.20
C ALA A 137 -8.19 -1.30 3.43
N HIS A 138 -8.20 -1.63 2.14
CA HIS A 138 -7.01 -1.52 1.28
C HIS A 138 -6.53 -0.07 1.16
N LYS A 139 -7.44 0.89 0.99
CA LYS A 139 -7.10 2.31 0.88
C LYS A 139 -6.56 2.88 2.20
N ARG A 140 -7.06 2.40 3.34
CA ARG A 140 -6.46 2.73 4.64
C ARG A 140 -5.02 2.21 4.73
N MET A 141 -4.78 0.97 4.30
CA MET A 141 -3.44 0.40 4.27
C MET A 141 -2.52 1.09 3.24
N ASP A 142 -3.05 1.59 2.12
CA ASP A 142 -2.28 2.40 1.17
C ASP A 142 -1.68 3.64 1.84
N ILE A 143 -2.47 4.36 2.65
CA ILE A 143 -1.99 5.52 3.42
C ILE A 143 -0.92 5.12 4.44
N ILE A 144 -1.15 4.06 5.19
CA ILE A 144 -0.22 3.58 6.23
C ILE A 144 1.11 3.13 5.60
N VAL A 145 1.05 2.32 4.55
CA VAL A 145 2.26 1.83 3.87
C VAL A 145 2.99 2.96 3.14
N GLY A 146 2.27 3.88 2.52
CA GLY A 146 2.86 5.09 1.93
C GLY A 146 3.63 5.92 2.97
N SER A 147 3.02 6.17 4.14
CA SER A 147 3.67 6.87 5.25
C SER A 147 4.91 6.11 5.74
N LEU A 148 4.81 4.78 5.94
CA LEU A 148 5.96 3.96 6.35
C LEU A 148 7.10 4.05 5.35
N LEU A 149 6.83 3.97 4.05
CA LEU A 149 7.88 4.05 3.03
C LEU A 149 8.58 5.40 3.00
N MET A 150 7.84 6.50 3.24
CA MET A 150 8.39 7.86 3.21
C MET A 150 9.14 8.25 4.47
N THR A 151 8.60 7.86 5.64
CA THR A 151 9.05 8.39 6.93
C THR A 151 9.52 7.33 7.91
N GLY A 152 9.39 6.05 7.58
CA GLY A 152 9.63 4.95 8.53
C GLY A 152 8.57 4.85 9.63
N ALA A 153 7.64 5.79 9.71
CA ALA A 153 6.65 5.85 10.78
C ALA A 153 5.22 5.95 10.24
N ALA A 154 4.28 5.34 10.95
CA ALA A 154 2.86 5.51 10.70
C ALA A 154 2.11 5.51 12.04
N SER A 155 1.31 6.53 12.28
CA SER A 155 0.47 6.66 13.48
C SER A 155 -0.96 6.95 13.07
N VAL A 156 -1.90 6.20 13.63
CA VAL A 156 -3.34 6.41 13.47
C VAL A 156 -3.95 6.67 14.84
N LYS A 157 -4.51 7.86 15.00
CA LYS A 157 -5.18 8.29 16.24
C LYS A 157 -6.68 8.38 16.02
N ASN A 158 -7.46 7.83 16.94
CA ASN A 158 -8.91 8.02 16.93
C ASN A 158 -9.25 9.38 17.53
N LYS A 159 -9.56 10.36 16.69
CA LYS A 159 -9.95 11.71 17.11
C LYS A 159 -11.45 11.81 17.41
N ASP A 160 -12.26 10.92 16.85
CA ASP A 160 -13.72 11.09 16.83
C ASP A 160 -14.45 10.46 18.02
N LYS A 161 -13.84 9.49 18.69
CA LYS A 161 -14.49 8.74 19.78
C LYS A 161 -13.94 9.01 21.18
N ASN A 162 -12.75 9.62 21.30
CA ASN A 162 -12.16 9.94 22.60
C ASN A 162 -11.47 11.29 22.56
N ALA A 163 -11.87 12.21 23.42
CA ALA A 163 -11.28 13.55 23.54
C ALA A 163 -9.76 13.55 23.82
N GLY A 164 -9.17 12.41 24.20
CA GLY A 164 -7.74 12.22 24.42
C GLY A 164 -6.95 11.67 23.24
N GLY A 165 -7.62 11.28 22.14
CA GLY A 165 -6.95 10.74 20.96
C GLY A 165 -6.19 9.44 21.23
N VAL A 166 -6.91 8.36 21.56
CA VAL A 166 -6.29 7.04 21.74
C VAL A 166 -5.56 6.64 20.45
N GLU A 167 -4.28 6.32 20.59
CA GLU A 167 -3.47 5.81 19.50
C GLU A 167 -3.89 4.37 19.17
N LEU A 168 -4.43 4.19 17.96
CA LEU A 168 -4.92 2.89 17.48
C LEU A 168 -3.85 2.08 16.77
N LEU A 169 -2.88 2.77 16.20
CA LEU A 169 -1.75 2.16 15.51
C LEU A 169 -0.55 3.10 15.65
N ASN A 170 0.59 2.54 16.06
CA ASN A 170 1.86 3.24 16.04
C ASN A 170 2.95 2.28 15.56
N ILE A 171 3.54 2.59 14.41
CA ILE A 171 4.64 1.84 13.83
C ILE A 171 5.80 2.83 13.64
N ASP A 172 6.96 2.50 14.19
CA ASP A 172 8.21 3.24 14.01
C ASP A 172 9.30 2.26 13.61
N LEU A 173 9.89 2.48 12.43
CA LEU A 173 10.86 1.59 11.82
C LEU A 173 12.22 2.30 11.70
N PRO A 174 13.31 1.61 11.98
CA PRO A 174 14.66 2.19 11.93
C PRO A 174 15.19 2.29 10.50
N PHE A 175 14.58 3.14 9.67
CA PHE A 175 15.10 3.44 8.34
C PHE A 175 16.34 4.33 8.40
N LYS A 176 17.18 4.25 7.37
CA LYS A 176 18.27 5.20 7.18
C LYS A 176 17.73 6.46 6.51
N PHE A 177 17.83 7.59 7.20
CA PHE A 177 17.48 8.90 6.66
C PHE A 177 18.70 9.69 6.26
N ILE A 178 18.62 10.34 5.10
CA ILE A 178 19.64 11.24 4.56
C ILE A 178 18.95 12.56 4.25
N LYS A 179 19.59 13.65 4.67
CA LYS A 179 19.10 15.01 4.45
C LYS A 179 20.16 15.77 3.66
N PRO A 180 20.01 15.89 2.33
CA PRO A 180 20.87 16.77 1.54
C PRO A 180 20.66 18.23 1.97
N GLY A 181 21.72 19.02 1.98
CA GLY A 181 21.67 20.45 2.28
C GLY A 181 21.28 21.28 1.06
N THR A 182 21.17 22.60 1.26
CA THR A 182 20.91 23.56 0.17
C THR A 182 22.02 23.60 -0.85
N GLU A 183 23.26 23.33 -0.45
CA GLU A 183 24.44 23.25 -1.30
C GLU A 183 24.39 22.10 -2.30
N ASP A 184 23.64 21.06 -2.00
CA ASP A 184 23.53 19.88 -2.87
C ASP A 184 22.50 20.07 -4.02
N LYS A 185 21.74 21.15 -3.99
CA LYS A 185 20.61 21.38 -4.89
C LYS A 185 21.00 21.35 -6.38
N ASP A 186 22.09 21.99 -6.73
CA ASP A 186 22.56 22.08 -8.12
C ASP A 186 23.30 20.84 -8.60
N HIS A 187 23.76 20.00 -7.66
CA HIS A 187 24.54 18.79 -7.91
C HIS A 187 23.90 17.53 -7.29
N PHE A 188 22.57 17.53 -7.14
CA PHE A 188 21.84 16.48 -6.44
C PHE A 188 22.03 15.09 -7.03
N ILE A 189 22.12 14.96 -8.35
CA ILE A 189 22.31 13.65 -9.01
C ILE A 189 23.71 13.10 -8.74
N THR A 190 24.72 13.94 -8.75
CA THR A 190 26.10 13.57 -8.38
C THR A 190 26.17 13.20 -6.90
N TYR A 191 25.53 13.99 -6.01
CA TYR A 191 25.41 13.67 -4.59
C TYR A 191 24.74 12.31 -4.37
N LEU A 192 23.62 12.06 -5.04
CA LEU A 192 22.90 10.78 -4.98
C LEU A 192 23.80 9.62 -5.43
N GLN A 193 24.54 9.80 -6.53
CA GLN A 193 25.45 8.79 -7.07
C GLN A 193 26.59 8.47 -6.08
N GLN A 194 27.20 9.49 -5.49
CA GLN A 194 28.27 9.33 -4.47
C GLN A 194 27.75 8.60 -3.24
N THR A 195 26.63 9.05 -2.69
CA THR A 195 25.97 8.44 -1.52
C THR A 195 25.63 6.97 -1.77
N LEU A 196 25.10 6.65 -2.95
CA LEU A 196 24.77 5.26 -3.29
C LEU A 196 26.00 4.38 -3.50
N ASN A 197 27.10 4.94 -4.00
CA ASN A 197 28.36 4.20 -4.10
C ASN A 197 28.93 3.85 -2.71
N GLU A 198 28.83 4.75 -1.77
CA GLU A 198 29.23 4.49 -0.37
C GLU A 198 28.36 3.38 0.25
N PHE A 199 27.08 3.36 -0.08
CA PHE A 199 26.12 2.40 0.46
C PHE A 199 26.20 1.02 -0.16
N ARG A 200 26.79 0.88 -1.36
CA ARG A 200 26.89 -0.43 -2.04
C ARG A 200 27.53 -1.52 -1.18
N ALA A 201 28.53 -1.17 -0.40
CA ALA A 201 29.21 -2.12 0.48
C ALA A 201 28.34 -2.62 1.64
N ILE A 202 27.37 -1.80 2.08
CA ILE A 202 26.51 -2.07 3.26
C ILE A 202 25.16 -2.62 2.83
N TYR A 203 24.53 -2.00 1.84
CA TYR A 203 23.12 -2.25 1.46
C TYR A 203 23.00 -3.02 0.14
N GLY A 204 24.08 -3.19 -0.61
CA GLY A 204 24.03 -3.76 -1.96
C GLY A 204 23.50 -2.77 -2.99
N THR A 205 22.83 -3.29 -4.02
CA THR A 205 22.23 -2.48 -5.08
C THR A 205 20.73 -2.27 -4.84
N PHE A 206 20.25 -1.07 -5.10
CA PHE A 206 18.83 -0.76 -5.06
C PHE A 206 18.26 -0.85 -6.49
N PRO A 207 17.25 -1.70 -6.75
CA PRO A 207 16.65 -1.80 -8.08
C PRO A 207 15.76 -0.59 -8.41
N LYS A 208 15.13 0.02 -7.40
CA LYS A 208 14.14 1.08 -7.58
C LYS A 208 14.34 2.25 -6.63
N MET A 209 14.00 3.42 -7.13
CA MET A 209 13.91 4.67 -6.42
C MET A 209 12.51 5.23 -6.58
N ILE A 210 11.78 5.35 -5.47
CA ILE A 210 10.38 5.78 -5.44
C ILE A 210 10.32 7.23 -5.05
N MET A 211 9.52 8.02 -5.78
CA MET A 211 9.26 9.43 -5.49
C MET A 211 7.90 9.88 -6.02
N SER A 212 7.41 11.02 -5.54
CA SER A 212 6.23 11.67 -6.09
C SER A 212 6.55 12.37 -7.42
N ARG A 213 5.50 12.71 -8.18
CA ARG A 213 5.63 13.52 -9.40
C ARG A 213 6.23 14.90 -9.12
N GLY A 214 5.83 15.55 -8.03
CA GLY A 214 6.35 16.85 -7.65
C GLY A 214 7.84 16.81 -7.36
N THR A 215 8.30 15.81 -6.60
CA THR A 215 9.73 15.59 -6.36
C THR A 215 10.51 15.33 -7.65
N PHE A 216 9.97 14.50 -8.53
CA PHE A 216 10.60 14.21 -9.83
C PHE A 216 10.77 15.47 -10.69
N VAL A 217 9.72 16.27 -10.81
CA VAL A 217 9.76 17.49 -11.63
C VAL A 217 10.70 18.54 -11.01
N LYS A 218 10.58 18.78 -9.69
CA LYS A 218 11.35 19.82 -9.00
C LYS A 218 12.84 19.46 -8.86
N ASN A 219 13.14 18.24 -8.42
CA ASN A 219 14.49 17.88 -7.99
C ASN A 219 15.27 17.08 -9.02
N ILE A 220 14.62 16.45 -9.99
CA ILE A 220 15.30 15.70 -11.03
C ILE A 220 15.30 16.50 -12.35
N ILE A 221 14.14 16.70 -12.96
CA ILE A 221 14.06 17.38 -14.26
C ILE A 221 14.47 18.86 -14.14
N GLY A 222 14.07 19.54 -13.06
CA GLY A 222 14.40 20.95 -12.82
C GLY A 222 15.85 21.19 -12.44
N SER A 223 16.65 20.15 -12.25
CA SER A 223 18.08 20.24 -11.97
C SER A 223 18.87 20.56 -13.23
N SER A 224 19.76 21.58 -13.17
CA SER A 224 20.70 21.92 -14.26
C SER A 224 21.58 20.72 -14.61
N GLU A 225 22.02 19.98 -13.60
CA GLU A 225 22.85 18.79 -13.74
C GLU A 225 22.17 17.69 -14.58
N PHE A 226 20.87 17.50 -14.43
CA PHE A 226 20.12 16.54 -15.25
C PHE A 226 20.12 16.95 -16.71
N GLY A 227 19.91 18.24 -16.99
CA GLY A 227 19.96 18.78 -18.34
C GLY A 227 21.31 18.53 -19.01
N ASP A 228 22.41 18.73 -18.30
CA ASP A 228 23.76 18.52 -18.84
C ASP A 228 24.08 17.03 -19.07
N LYS A 229 23.73 16.16 -18.13
CA LYS A 229 23.89 14.70 -18.30
C LYS A 229 23.00 14.15 -19.43
N PHE A 230 21.82 14.72 -19.60
CA PHE A 230 20.92 14.37 -20.69
C PHE A 230 21.50 14.77 -22.08
N LYS A 231 22.10 15.97 -22.20
CA LYS A 231 22.78 16.41 -23.39
C LYS A 231 23.95 15.49 -23.77
N MET A 232 24.75 15.10 -22.79
CA MET A 232 25.88 14.19 -23.00
C MET A 232 25.48 12.82 -23.53
N GLN A 233 24.34 12.27 -23.10
CA GLN A 233 23.88 10.96 -23.59
C GLN A 233 23.21 11.01 -24.97
N LEU A 234 22.58 12.11 -25.32
CA LEU A 234 21.88 12.25 -26.62
C LEU A 234 22.79 12.73 -27.76
N THR A 235 24.11 12.82 -27.52
CA THR A 235 25.12 13.21 -28.48
C THR A 235 24.59 13.89 -29.75
N GLY A 236 24.68 15.22 -29.79
CA GLY A 236 24.78 15.96 -31.03
C GLY A 236 23.51 16.62 -31.57
N ASN A 237 22.36 16.55 -30.91
CA ASN A 237 21.19 17.29 -31.39
C ASN A 237 20.65 18.24 -30.29
N GLU A 238 21.06 19.50 -30.36
CA GLU A 238 20.52 20.61 -29.54
C GLU A 238 19.00 20.79 -29.71
N MET A 239 18.41 20.19 -30.73
CA MET A 239 17.02 20.37 -31.13
C MET A 239 16.02 19.64 -30.19
N TYR A 240 16.44 18.68 -29.38
CA TYR A 240 15.57 17.96 -28.46
C TYR A 240 15.37 18.65 -27.09
N MET A 241 16.11 19.68 -26.80
CA MET A 241 16.07 20.41 -25.53
C MET A 241 14.91 21.40 -25.39
N SER A 242 14.21 21.75 -26.46
CA SER A 242 13.17 22.78 -26.43
C SER A 242 11.75 22.26 -26.06
N THR A 243 11.54 20.96 -25.98
CA THR A 243 10.18 20.40 -25.93
C THR A 243 9.72 19.84 -24.59
N GLY A 244 10.38 20.14 -23.49
CA GLY A 244 9.78 19.97 -22.14
C GLY A 244 9.15 18.61 -21.75
N LEU A 245 9.29 17.58 -22.59
CA LEU A 245 8.63 16.29 -22.41
C LEU A 245 9.62 15.19 -22.00
N ILE A 246 10.32 15.42 -20.88
CA ILE A 246 11.10 14.33 -20.26
C ILE A 246 10.15 13.43 -19.52
N THR A 247 9.93 12.23 -20.05
CA THR A 247 9.14 11.20 -19.39
C THR A 247 9.94 10.53 -18.27
N SER A 248 9.24 9.99 -17.26
CA SER A 248 9.88 9.21 -16.20
C SER A 248 10.66 8.00 -16.74
N GLN A 249 10.20 7.43 -17.83
CA GLN A 249 10.84 6.27 -18.45
C GLN A 249 12.19 6.65 -19.07
N LEU A 250 12.26 7.80 -19.74
CA LEU A 250 13.51 8.31 -20.31
C LEU A 250 14.50 8.68 -19.20
N ALA A 251 14.04 9.39 -18.18
CA ALA A 251 14.87 9.71 -17.01
C ALA A 251 15.37 8.44 -16.31
N SER A 252 14.54 7.42 -16.16
CA SER A 252 14.92 6.12 -15.59
C SER A 252 16.00 5.42 -16.42
N THR A 253 15.93 5.49 -17.75
CA THR A 253 16.97 4.95 -18.65
C THR A 253 18.31 5.66 -18.46
N ILE A 254 18.29 6.99 -18.31
CA ILE A 254 19.50 7.78 -18.04
C ILE A 254 20.09 7.40 -16.67
N PHE A 255 19.24 7.32 -15.63
CA PHE A 255 19.68 6.96 -14.29
C PHE A 255 20.31 5.57 -14.24
N THR A 256 19.69 4.57 -14.85
CA THR A 256 20.27 3.23 -14.92
C THR A 256 21.57 3.20 -15.73
N GLY A 257 21.69 4.01 -16.77
CA GLY A 257 22.91 4.16 -17.56
C GLY A 257 24.10 4.73 -16.77
N ILE A 258 23.84 5.57 -15.77
CA ILE A 258 24.88 6.11 -14.88
C ILE A 258 25.01 5.33 -13.55
N GLY A 259 24.36 4.17 -13.47
CA GLY A 259 24.44 3.27 -12.30
C GLY A 259 23.55 3.64 -11.11
N LEU A 260 22.56 4.52 -11.32
CA LEU A 260 21.53 4.84 -10.34
C LEU A 260 20.32 3.90 -10.48
N PRO A 261 19.49 3.75 -9.44
CA PRO A 261 18.25 2.96 -9.48
C PRO A 261 17.24 3.49 -10.50
N ALA A 262 16.41 2.60 -11.03
CA ALA A 262 15.29 2.99 -11.88
C ALA A 262 14.28 3.87 -11.09
N ILE A 263 13.76 4.91 -11.75
CA ILE A 263 12.80 5.83 -11.14
C ILE A 263 11.38 5.28 -11.26
N GLU A 264 10.68 5.20 -10.14
CA GLU A 264 9.26 4.86 -10.08
C GLU A 264 8.46 6.03 -9.47
N ILE A 265 7.63 6.65 -10.29
CA ILE A 265 6.82 7.80 -9.88
C ILE A 265 5.50 7.31 -9.30
N LYS A 266 5.11 7.86 -8.14
CA LYS A 266 3.83 7.61 -7.50
C LYS A 266 2.96 8.87 -7.57
N GLU A 267 1.80 8.70 -8.21
CA GLU A 267 0.80 9.76 -8.43
C GLU A 267 -0.54 9.39 -7.79
N ASP A 268 -0.60 8.30 -7.03
CA ASP A 268 -1.82 7.78 -6.44
C ASP A 268 -2.29 8.65 -5.27
N TYR A 269 -3.60 8.88 -5.20
CA TYR A 269 -4.28 9.59 -4.13
C TYR A 269 -5.32 8.69 -3.48
N VAL A 270 -5.56 8.93 -2.21
CA VAL A 270 -6.64 8.31 -1.45
C VAL A 270 -7.53 9.41 -0.88
N VAL A 271 -8.84 9.22 -0.98
CA VAL A 271 -9.80 10.11 -0.33
C VAL A 271 -9.88 9.70 1.14
N ASP A 272 -9.62 10.65 2.05
CA ASP A 272 -9.77 10.42 3.49
C ASP A 272 -11.23 10.47 3.94
N GLN A 273 -11.46 10.25 5.24
CA GLN A 273 -12.81 10.29 5.84
C GLN A 273 -13.49 11.66 5.76
N THR A 274 -12.72 12.73 5.50
CA THR A 274 -13.24 14.10 5.35
C THR A 274 -13.52 14.47 3.90
N GLY A 275 -13.31 13.55 2.95
CA GLY A 275 -13.46 13.78 1.52
C GLY A 275 -12.24 14.48 0.88
N LYS A 276 -11.14 14.65 1.60
CA LYS A 276 -9.92 15.28 1.09
C LYS A 276 -9.02 14.26 0.39
N ASN A 277 -8.51 14.62 -0.79
CA ASN A 277 -7.49 13.83 -1.47
C ASN A 277 -6.15 13.93 -0.74
N ILE A 278 -5.63 12.81 -0.29
CA ILE A 278 -4.32 12.67 0.33
C ILE A 278 -3.41 11.93 -0.64
N PRO A 279 -2.24 12.51 -1.03
CA PRO A 279 -1.27 11.77 -1.83
C PRO A 279 -0.71 10.61 -0.98
N ILE A 280 -0.61 9.43 -1.59
CA ILE A 280 -0.02 8.27 -0.92
C ILE A 280 1.47 8.50 -0.71
N TYR A 281 2.11 9.22 -1.62
CA TYR A 281 3.53 9.58 -1.55
C TYR A 281 3.69 11.11 -1.66
N ALA A 282 4.19 11.75 -0.60
CA ALA A 282 4.32 13.20 -0.52
C ALA A 282 5.55 13.72 -1.27
N ASP A 283 5.52 15.00 -1.62
CA ASP A 283 6.67 15.68 -2.24
C ASP A 283 7.83 15.84 -1.26
N GLY A 284 9.04 15.95 -1.82
CA GLY A 284 10.27 16.14 -1.05
C GLY A 284 10.80 14.86 -0.39
N ARG A 285 10.32 13.70 -0.79
CA ARG A 285 10.78 12.40 -0.28
C ARG A 285 11.21 11.49 -1.42
N ILE A 286 12.28 10.72 -1.18
CA ILE A 286 12.74 9.67 -2.08
C ILE A 286 13.03 8.43 -1.24
N SER A 287 12.50 7.26 -1.64
CA SER A 287 12.75 6.00 -0.96
C SER A 287 13.46 5.02 -1.90
N LEU A 288 14.54 4.45 -1.40
CA LEU A 288 15.30 3.39 -2.08
C LEU A 288 14.92 2.05 -1.47
N LEU A 289 14.40 1.16 -2.29
CA LEU A 289 14.00 -0.18 -1.86
C LEU A 289 15.01 -1.22 -2.33
N PRO A 290 15.37 -2.19 -1.44
CA PRO A 290 16.32 -3.25 -1.77
C PRO A 290 15.75 -4.29 -2.72
N GLN A 291 14.43 -4.40 -2.81
CA GLN A 291 13.70 -5.36 -3.63
C GLN A 291 12.25 -4.94 -3.84
N ASP A 292 11.54 -5.59 -4.78
CA ASP A 292 10.15 -5.27 -5.08
C ASP A 292 9.21 -5.59 -3.90
N LYS A 293 9.35 -6.76 -3.29
CA LYS A 293 8.56 -7.17 -2.12
C LYS A 293 9.40 -7.00 -0.86
N ILE A 294 9.06 -6.01 -0.05
CA ILE A 294 9.83 -5.63 1.13
C ILE A 294 9.27 -6.19 2.45
N GLY A 295 8.13 -6.90 2.38
CA GLY A 295 7.51 -7.43 3.59
C GLY A 295 6.17 -8.09 3.33
N TYR A 296 5.36 -8.12 4.38
CA TYR A 296 4.06 -8.77 4.38
C TYR A 296 2.99 -7.90 5.01
N MET A 297 1.77 -7.99 4.48
CA MET A 297 0.58 -7.60 5.21
C MET A 297 0.17 -8.78 6.08
N ARG A 298 0.44 -8.69 7.38
CA ARG A 298 0.00 -9.68 8.36
C ARG A 298 -1.50 -9.55 8.54
N PHE A 299 -2.20 -10.67 8.53
CA PHE A 299 -3.62 -10.69 8.78
C PHE A 299 -3.99 -11.82 9.76
N HIS A 300 -5.03 -11.57 10.52
CA HIS A 300 -5.67 -12.52 11.41
C HIS A 300 -7.14 -12.63 11.03
N THR A 301 -7.73 -13.79 11.21
CA THR A 301 -9.16 -14.00 10.96
C THR A 301 -9.98 -13.26 12.02
N PRO A 302 -10.87 -12.33 11.64
CA PRO A 302 -11.72 -11.64 12.58
C PRO A 302 -12.59 -12.62 13.39
N TYR A 303 -12.88 -12.26 14.64
CA TYR A 303 -13.65 -13.11 15.57
C TYR A 303 -15.04 -13.46 15.02
N GLU A 304 -15.66 -12.56 14.27
CA GLU A 304 -16.97 -12.72 13.65
C GLU A 304 -17.03 -13.88 12.62
N ALA A 305 -15.87 -14.36 12.14
CA ALA A 305 -15.81 -15.56 11.31
C ALA A 305 -16.08 -16.85 12.11
N VAL A 306 -15.81 -16.82 13.41
CA VAL A 306 -15.96 -17.97 14.31
C VAL A 306 -17.30 -17.89 15.06
N ASP A 307 -17.62 -16.70 15.57
CA ASP A 307 -18.83 -16.44 16.35
C ASP A 307 -19.45 -15.13 15.86
N GLY A 308 -20.14 -15.23 14.72
CA GLY A 308 -20.80 -14.10 14.07
C GLY A 308 -22.11 -13.72 14.75
N VAL A 309 -22.56 -12.50 14.46
CA VAL A 309 -23.87 -12.02 14.94
C VAL A 309 -24.98 -12.90 14.36
N PRO A 310 -25.91 -13.44 15.21
CA PRO A 310 -27.00 -14.25 14.73
C PRO A 310 -27.82 -13.56 13.65
N GLY A 311 -28.13 -14.31 12.57
CA GLY A 311 -28.90 -13.79 11.43
C GLY A 311 -28.09 -12.94 10.43
N ARG A 312 -26.79 -12.79 10.60
CA ARG A 312 -25.90 -12.19 9.63
C ARG A 312 -25.07 -13.25 8.90
N ASN A 313 -24.99 -13.14 7.60
CA ASN A 313 -24.08 -13.94 6.78
C ASN A 313 -22.82 -13.14 6.47
N TYR A 314 -21.68 -13.76 6.66
CA TYR A 314 -20.37 -13.18 6.38
C TYR A 314 -19.77 -13.85 5.15
N THR A 315 -19.33 -13.04 4.21
CA THR A 315 -18.59 -13.51 3.04
C THR A 315 -17.13 -13.08 3.19
N GLN A 316 -16.23 -14.04 3.04
CA GLN A 316 -14.80 -13.81 3.20
C GLN A 316 -14.17 -13.35 1.89
N ALA A 317 -13.35 -12.30 1.96
CA ALA A 317 -12.53 -11.77 0.88
C ALA A 317 -11.05 -11.93 1.21
N ASP A 318 -10.16 -11.38 0.35
CA ASP A 318 -8.71 -11.48 0.50
C ASP A 318 -8.24 -11.00 1.89
N GLY A 319 -7.27 -11.72 2.47
CA GLY A 319 -6.73 -11.41 3.79
C GLY A 319 -7.73 -11.62 4.93
N ASP A 320 -8.61 -12.61 4.80
CA ASP A 320 -9.68 -12.97 5.76
C ASP A 320 -10.62 -11.80 6.10
N MET A 321 -10.71 -10.78 5.23
CA MET A 321 -11.67 -9.70 5.39
C MET A 321 -13.08 -10.24 5.27
N LEU A 322 -13.95 -9.92 6.23
CA LEU A 322 -15.34 -10.31 6.25
C LEU A 322 -16.22 -9.18 5.74
N ILE A 323 -17.18 -9.52 4.90
CA ILE A 323 -18.19 -8.61 4.38
C ILE A 323 -19.55 -9.15 4.77
N SER A 324 -20.40 -8.30 5.34
CA SER A 324 -21.78 -8.65 5.65
C SER A 324 -22.75 -7.57 5.25
N GLY A 325 -23.92 -8.02 4.74
CA GLY A 325 -25.06 -7.15 4.46
C GLY A 325 -26.19 -7.48 5.42
N TYR A 326 -26.69 -6.50 6.16
CA TYR A 326 -27.76 -6.72 7.14
C TYR A 326 -28.72 -5.54 7.26
N LYS A 327 -29.85 -5.77 7.91
CA LYS A 327 -30.85 -4.76 8.26
C LYS A 327 -30.84 -4.52 9.76
N ASP A 328 -30.75 -3.25 10.18
CA ASP A 328 -30.84 -2.82 11.56
C ASP A 328 -31.83 -1.64 11.66
N GLY A 329 -32.90 -1.83 12.42
CA GLY A 329 -34.01 -0.88 12.45
C GLY A 329 -34.58 -0.61 11.06
N ASN A 330 -34.60 0.65 10.65
CA ASN A 330 -35.07 1.09 9.33
C ASN A 330 -33.96 1.16 8.25
N GLY A 331 -32.71 0.89 8.64
CA GLY A 331 -31.56 0.97 7.72
C GLY A 331 -31.11 -0.38 7.20
N ARG A 332 -30.57 -0.40 6.00
CA ARG A 332 -29.77 -1.51 5.48
C ARG A 332 -28.33 -1.06 5.35
N TYR A 333 -27.42 -1.96 5.73
CA TYR A 333 -26.01 -1.66 5.85
C TYR A 333 -25.18 -2.72 5.13
N LEU A 334 -24.06 -2.27 4.55
CA LEU A 334 -22.94 -3.10 4.20
C LEU A 334 -21.80 -2.77 5.16
N GLU A 335 -21.16 -3.79 5.69
CA GLU A 335 -20.09 -3.67 6.68
C GLU A 335 -18.92 -4.54 6.26
N TYR A 336 -17.70 -4.07 6.52
CA TYR A 336 -16.52 -4.92 6.47
C TYR A 336 -15.80 -4.95 7.80
N THR A 337 -15.12 -6.05 8.04
CA THR A 337 -14.21 -6.24 9.18
C THR A 337 -12.94 -6.89 8.67
N ALA A 338 -11.79 -6.32 9.01
CA ALA A 338 -10.49 -6.89 8.70
C ALA A 338 -9.50 -6.68 9.86
N GLU A 339 -8.62 -7.62 10.07
CA GLU A 339 -7.53 -7.52 11.05
C GLU A 339 -6.20 -7.56 10.29
N TRP A 340 -5.61 -6.38 9.99
CA TRP A 340 -4.41 -6.24 9.18
C TRP A 340 -3.37 -5.32 9.80
N ILE A 341 -2.09 -5.65 9.59
CA ILE A 341 -0.95 -4.77 9.91
C ILE A 341 0.18 -4.97 8.91
N PRO A 342 0.80 -3.90 8.38
CA PRO A 342 1.98 -4.01 7.53
C PRO A 342 3.22 -4.35 8.36
N GLN A 343 3.99 -5.32 7.88
CA GLN A 343 5.28 -5.73 8.43
C GLN A 343 6.36 -5.57 7.36
N ILE A 344 7.34 -4.74 7.61
CA ILE A 344 8.53 -4.61 6.76
C ILE A 344 9.59 -5.59 7.24
N ALA A 345 10.05 -6.46 6.34
CA ALA A 345 10.94 -7.58 6.71
C ALA A 345 12.34 -7.11 7.14
N ASN A 346 12.91 -6.14 6.43
CA ASN A 346 14.27 -5.64 6.67
C ASN A 346 14.29 -4.10 6.60
N PRO A 347 13.76 -3.41 7.62
CA PRO A 347 13.65 -1.95 7.59
C PRO A 347 15.02 -1.26 7.49
N ASN A 348 16.06 -1.85 8.05
CA ASN A 348 17.43 -1.31 7.99
C ASN A 348 18.05 -1.27 6.58
N LEU A 349 17.45 -1.96 5.59
CA LEU A 349 17.90 -1.93 4.20
C LEU A 349 17.18 -0.86 3.37
N ILE A 350 16.22 -0.14 3.95
CA ILE A 350 15.52 0.95 3.27
C ILE A 350 16.22 2.26 3.58
N VAL A 351 16.50 3.02 2.54
CA VAL A 351 17.15 4.32 2.63
C VAL A 351 16.20 5.39 2.12
N ASN A 352 15.98 6.42 2.91
CA ASN A 352 15.12 7.54 2.57
C ASN A 352 15.90 8.84 2.50
N PHE A 353 15.66 9.63 1.46
CA PHE A 353 16.10 11.01 1.36
C PHE A 353 14.97 11.95 1.74
N ASP A 354 15.28 12.87 2.63
CA ASP A 354 14.43 14.00 3.01
C ASP A 354 14.97 15.26 2.38
N LEU A 355 14.31 15.75 1.35
CA LEU A 355 14.73 16.91 0.57
C LEU A 355 14.19 18.22 1.11
N SER A 356 13.63 18.25 2.33
CA SER A 356 13.01 19.46 2.90
C SER A 356 14.01 20.60 3.05
N GLU A 357 15.22 20.33 3.53
CA GLU A 357 16.29 21.31 3.70
C GLU A 357 16.83 21.81 2.34
N MET A 358 17.02 20.89 1.39
CA MET A 358 17.47 21.23 0.04
C MET A 358 16.43 22.09 -0.73
N ASN A 359 15.16 21.97 -0.38
CA ASN A 359 14.06 22.67 -1.04
C ASN A 359 13.64 23.97 -0.32
N ALA A 360 14.21 24.26 0.83
CA ALA A 360 13.99 25.49 1.57
C ALA A 360 14.72 26.65 0.88
#